data_cf413aa674c9ecd6ecca996b2835b58a
#
_entry.id   cf413aa674c9ecd6ecca996b2835b58a
#
_cell.length_a   1.000
_cell.length_b   1.000
_cell.length_c   1.000
_cell.angle_alpha   90.00
_cell.angle_beta   90.00
_cell.angle_gamma   90.00
#
_symmetry.space_group_name_H-M   'P 1'
#
loop_
_entity.id
_entity.type
_entity.pdbx_description
1 polymer ?
#
loop_
_entity_poly.entity_id
_entity_poly.type
_entity_poly.pdbx_seq_one_letter_code
_entity_poly.pdbx_strand_id
1 'polypeptide(L)'
;MPEAIADAHITTSDLFTACRSALGSADSLLAAARQGVAGLVSRDGKVDNAAFEREQFAAHGLSWTTTYVEGLRQMLAWGERLQDAGNFRELEQLILRAAYGEYLNQLAGGLSLSQGEVLRPADMGVPAEAVAAFLTEDVRLLQTTGNTPPVRARIAELIADGDFGNPGFDDDMLGMVQDQFRRFCEDKVTPFAHDWHLRDELIPIEVVEEMAELGVFGLTVSEEWGGLGMGKMAMCVVTEELSRAYIGVGSLGTRSEIAAELIRLGGTDGQKEHYLPKIASGEILPTAVFTEPNTGSDLGALRTRAVRDGDSYKVTGNKTWITH
;
A
#
# COMPACT_ATOMS: atom_id res chain seq x y z
N MET A 1 38.35 -1.43 16.61
CA MET A 1 38.19 -0.28 15.77
C MET A 1 37.04 -0.52 14.81
N PRO A 2 35.84 0.02 15.08
CA PRO A 2 34.86 0.32 14.05
C PRO A 2 34.24 1.69 14.33
N GLU A 3 35.04 2.76 14.30
CA GLU A 3 34.58 4.13 14.53
C GLU A 3 34.56 5.00 13.26
N ALA A 4 34.86 4.43 12.10
CA ALA A 4 35.07 5.23 10.87
C ALA A 4 33.96 5.11 9.81
N ILE A 5 32.82 4.42 10.07
CA ILE A 5 31.71 4.30 9.10
C ILE A 5 30.49 5.14 9.52
N ALA A 6 30.48 5.72 10.72
CA ALA A 6 29.32 6.42 11.27
C ALA A 6 29.09 7.84 10.72
N ASP A 7 30.05 8.45 10.02
CA ASP A 7 30.01 9.87 9.63
C ASP A 7 30.33 10.14 8.15
N ALA A 8 29.82 9.36 7.22
CA ALA A 8 29.68 9.89 5.87
C ALA A 8 28.51 10.87 5.89
N HIS A 9 28.77 12.13 6.23
CA HIS A 9 27.83 13.23 6.00
C HIS A 9 27.57 13.34 4.49
N ILE A 10 26.58 12.58 4.00
CA ILE A 10 26.09 12.76 2.64
C ILE A 10 25.34 14.07 2.64
N THR A 11 25.76 15.04 1.82
CA THR A 11 24.98 16.27 1.66
C THR A 11 23.61 15.95 1.06
N THR A 12 22.61 16.81 1.28
CA THR A 12 21.28 16.61 0.70
C THR A 12 21.32 16.49 -0.83
N SER A 13 22.16 17.30 -1.49
CA SER A 13 22.36 17.26 -2.95
C SER A 13 22.94 15.91 -3.41
N ASP A 14 23.92 15.39 -2.68
CA ASP A 14 24.57 14.12 -3.00
C ASP A 14 23.60 12.96 -2.75
N LEU A 15 22.76 13.05 -1.71
CA LEU A 15 21.74 12.05 -1.41
C LEU A 15 20.73 11.92 -2.57
N PHE A 16 20.19 13.02 -3.06
CA PHE A 16 19.26 13.00 -4.19
C PHE A 16 19.94 12.48 -5.47
N THR A 17 21.19 12.86 -5.70
CA THR A 17 21.97 12.39 -6.84
C THR A 17 22.17 10.87 -6.78
N ALA A 18 22.59 10.35 -5.62
CA ALA A 18 22.76 8.91 -5.40
C ALA A 18 21.42 8.16 -5.52
N CYS A 19 20.33 8.70 -4.97
CA CYS A 19 18.99 8.08 -5.08
C CYS A 19 18.50 8.02 -6.53
N ARG A 20 18.67 9.08 -7.34
CA ARG A 20 18.30 9.06 -8.76
C ARG A 20 19.11 8.03 -9.56
N SER A 21 20.40 7.98 -9.35
CA SER A 21 21.31 7.03 -9.99
C SER A 21 20.95 5.59 -9.62
N ALA A 22 20.72 5.32 -8.33
CA ALA A 22 20.34 3.99 -7.83
C ALA A 22 18.95 3.58 -8.34
N LEU A 23 17.99 4.50 -8.45
CA LEU A 23 16.67 4.22 -9.05
C LEU A 23 16.81 3.81 -10.52
N GLY A 24 17.65 4.50 -11.31
CA GLY A 24 17.92 4.11 -12.69
C GLY A 24 18.53 2.69 -12.82
N SER A 25 19.38 2.33 -11.86
CA SER A 25 19.93 0.97 -11.75
C SER A 25 18.86 -0.05 -11.38
N ALA A 26 17.94 0.30 -10.47
CA ALA A 26 16.81 -0.56 -10.07
C ALA A 26 15.79 -0.73 -11.22
N ASP A 27 15.53 0.31 -12.01
CA ASP A 27 14.73 0.21 -13.24
C ASP A 27 15.33 -0.76 -14.25
N SER A 28 16.64 -0.74 -14.42
CA SER A 28 17.35 -1.65 -15.30
C SER A 28 17.27 -3.11 -14.83
N LEU A 29 17.40 -3.34 -13.51
CA LEU A 29 17.20 -4.66 -12.90
C LEU A 29 15.77 -5.16 -13.07
N LEU A 30 14.77 -4.29 -12.85
CA LEU A 30 13.36 -4.61 -13.07
C LEU A 30 13.08 -4.96 -14.52
N ALA A 31 13.66 -4.25 -15.48
CA ALA A 31 13.52 -4.56 -16.90
C ALA A 31 14.09 -5.95 -17.22
N ALA A 32 15.24 -6.32 -16.65
CA ALA A 32 15.80 -7.66 -16.79
C ALA A 32 14.90 -8.74 -16.15
N ALA A 33 14.34 -8.47 -14.96
CA ALA A 33 13.39 -9.37 -14.30
C ALA A 33 12.12 -9.57 -15.15
N ARG A 34 11.58 -8.51 -15.73
CA ARG A 34 10.42 -8.58 -16.64
C ARG A 34 10.70 -9.45 -17.85
N GLN A 35 11.89 -9.31 -18.46
CA GLN A 35 12.30 -10.14 -19.60
C GLN A 35 12.45 -11.60 -19.19
N GLY A 36 13.10 -11.86 -18.05
CA GLY A 36 13.29 -13.21 -17.52
C GLY A 36 11.94 -13.91 -17.27
N VAL A 37 11.05 -13.29 -16.50
CA VAL A 37 9.72 -13.85 -16.21
C VAL A 37 8.88 -14.00 -17.49
N ALA A 38 8.92 -13.04 -18.41
CA ALA A 38 8.25 -13.17 -19.70
C ALA A 38 8.74 -14.39 -20.49
N GLY A 39 10.04 -14.67 -20.46
CA GLY A 39 10.62 -15.88 -21.05
C GLY A 39 10.14 -17.18 -20.40
N LEU A 40 9.86 -17.16 -19.09
CA LEU A 40 9.37 -18.34 -18.35
C LEU A 40 7.89 -18.63 -18.63
N VAL A 41 7.05 -17.58 -18.73
CA VAL A 41 5.58 -17.73 -18.74
C VAL A 41 4.93 -17.47 -20.10
N SER A 42 5.69 -17.09 -21.14
CA SER A 42 5.12 -16.75 -22.45
C SER A 42 5.48 -17.77 -23.53
N ARG A 43 4.54 -18.01 -24.45
CA ARG A 43 4.73 -18.74 -25.70
C ARG A 43 4.14 -17.92 -26.85
N ASP A 44 4.87 -17.77 -27.95
CA ASP A 44 4.41 -17.04 -29.13
C ASP A 44 3.91 -15.60 -28.80
N GLY A 45 4.59 -14.92 -27.86
CA GLY A 45 4.27 -13.55 -27.46
C GLY A 45 3.01 -13.42 -26.58
N LYS A 46 2.43 -14.51 -26.12
CA LYS A 46 1.26 -14.54 -25.21
C LYS A 46 1.57 -15.29 -23.94
N VAL A 47 0.92 -14.93 -22.85
CA VAL A 47 1.01 -15.68 -21.58
C VAL A 47 0.41 -17.07 -21.80
N ASP A 48 1.21 -18.10 -21.49
CA ASP A 48 0.77 -19.50 -21.42
C ASP A 48 0.34 -19.80 -19.99
N ASN A 49 -0.96 -20.06 -19.79
CA ASN A 49 -1.52 -20.27 -18.45
C ASN A 49 -0.88 -21.45 -17.71
N ALA A 50 -0.53 -22.54 -18.41
CA ALA A 50 0.11 -23.68 -17.78
C ALA A 50 1.54 -23.38 -17.35
N ALA A 51 2.28 -22.57 -18.12
CA ALA A 51 3.57 -22.07 -17.73
C ALA A 51 3.46 -21.10 -16.56
N PHE A 52 2.48 -20.16 -16.61
CA PHE A 52 2.22 -19.22 -15.51
C PHE A 52 1.93 -19.94 -14.19
N GLU A 53 1.10 -20.98 -14.23
CA GLU A 53 0.80 -21.81 -13.05
C GLU A 53 2.04 -22.51 -12.47
N ARG A 54 2.96 -22.97 -13.31
CA ARG A 54 4.21 -23.58 -12.83
C ARG A 54 5.18 -22.57 -12.26
N GLU A 55 5.21 -21.35 -12.81
CA GLU A 55 6.19 -20.31 -12.51
C GLU A 55 5.60 -19.21 -11.64
N GLN A 56 4.56 -19.54 -10.82
CA GLN A 56 3.89 -18.57 -9.95
C GLN A 56 4.85 -17.82 -9.04
N PHE A 57 5.86 -18.47 -8.51
CA PHE A 57 6.86 -17.87 -7.63
C PHE A 57 7.60 -16.73 -8.34
N ALA A 58 8.08 -16.97 -9.56
CA ALA A 58 8.76 -15.97 -10.37
C ALA A 58 7.82 -14.82 -10.77
N ALA A 59 6.58 -15.13 -11.16
CA ALA A 59 5.58 -14.14 -11.56
C ALA A 59 5.15 -13.25 -10.38
N HIS A 60 4.93 -13.85 -9.20
CA HIS A 60 4.63 -13.13 -7.97
C HIS A 60 5.82 -12.26 -7.55
N GLY A 61 7.02 -12.79 -7.68
CA GLY A 61 8.27 -12.08 -7.41
C GLY A 61 8.47 -10.84 -8.28
N LEU A 62 8.11 -10.90 -9.56
CA LEU A 62 8.12 -9.73 -10.44
C LEU A 62 7.19 -8.62 -9.93
N SER A 63 6.02 -8.98 -9.41
CA SER A 63 5.08 -8.01 -8.82
C SER A 63 5.68 -7.34 -7.60
N TRP A 64 6.32 -8.09 -6.71
CA TRP A 64 7.03 -7.55 -5.54
C TRP A 64 8.20 -6.66 -5.94
N THR A 65 9.04 -7.10 -6.88
CA THR A 65 10.16 -6.30 -7.41
C THR A 65 9.66 -4.98 -7.99
N THR A 66 8.56 -5.01 -8.75
CA THR A 66 7.94 -3.82 -9.32
C THR A 66 7.46 -2.87 -8.22
N THR A 67 6.81 -3.40 -7.19
CA THR A 67 6.33 -2.62 -6.04
C THR A 67 7.48 -1.94 -5.30
N TYR A 68 8.60 -2.63 -5.11
CA TYR A 68 9.78 -2.06 -4.43
C TYR A 68 10.42 -0.94 -5.23
N VAL A 69 10.59 -1.13 -6.55
CA VAL A 69 11.14 -0.09 -7.43
C VAL A 69 10.22 1.12 -7.49
N GLU A 70 8.90 0.90 -7.57
CA GLU A 70 7.93 1.99 -7.51
C GLU A 70 7.93 2.68 -6.15
N GLY A 71 8.04 1.94 -5.06
CA GLY A 71 8.21 2.49 -3.71
C GLY A 71 9.42 3.42 -3.62
N LEU A 72 10.57 3.04 -4.16
CA LEU A 72 11.76 3.89 -4.22
C LEU A 72 11.52 5.16 -5.05
N ARG A 73 10.81 5.05 -6.17
CA ARG A 73 10.44 6.18 -7.02
C ARG A 73 9.57 7.18 -6.28
N GLN A 74 8.55 6.71 -5.58
CA GLN A 74 7.64 7.55 -4.80
C GLN A 74 8.36 8.19 -3.60
N MET A 75 9.26 7.48 -2.93
CA MET A 75 10.09 8.02 -1.85
C MET A 75 11.01 9.15 -2.34
N LEU A 76 11.60 8.99 -3.52
CA LEU A 76 12.42 10.06 -4.14
C LEU A 76 11.57 11.29 -4.46
N ALA A 77 10.42 11.08 -5.12
CA ALA A 77 9.50 12.17 -5.47
C ALA A 77 8.97 12.90 -4.22
N TRP A 78 8.68 12.16 -3.14
CA TRP A 78 8.32 12.74 -1.84
C TRP A 78 9.44 13.63 -1.29
N GLY A 79 10.68 13.13 -1.26
CA GLY A 79 11.81 13.91 -0.79
C GLY A 79 12.04 15.17 -1.61
N GLU A 80 11.94 15.07 -2.94
CA GLU A 80 12.11 16.23 -3.85
C GLU A 80 11.02 17.28 -3.62
N ARG A 81 9.74 16.90 -3.48
CA ARG A 81 8.66 17.85 -3.14
C ARG A 81 8.92 18.56 -1.82
N LEU A 82 9.35 17.82 -0.80
CA LEU A 82 9.68 18.42 0.50
C LEU A 82 10.89 19.35 0.41
N GLN A 83 11.90 19.01 -0.38
CA GLN A 83 13.05 19.87 -0.62
C GLN A 83 12.65 21.19 -1.30
N ASP A 84 11.81 21.12 -2.33
CA ASP A 84 11.30 22.29 -3.04
C ASP A 84 10.46 23.20 -2.12
N ALA A 85 9.72 22.59 -1.18
CA ALA A 85 8.95 23.30 -0.16
C ALA A 85 9.78 23.76 1.05
N GLY A 86 11.08 23.47 1.13
CA GLY A 86 11.94 23.78 2.27
C GLY A 86 11.68 22.97 3.54
N ASN A 87 11.00 21.81 3.40
CA ASN A 87 10.58 20.95 4.50
C ASN A 87 11.34 19.62 4.58
N PHE A 88 12.37 19.41 3.76
CA PHE A 88 13.21 18.22 3.78
C PHE A 88 14.27 18.31 4.87
N ARG A 89 13.90 17.97 6.11
CA ARG A 89 14.71 18.09 7.31
C ARG A 89 15.47 16.79 7.61
N GLU A 90 16.10 16.72 8.79
CA GLU A 90 16.93 15.58 9.19
C GLU A 90 16.14 14.25 9.17
N LEU A 91 14.93 14.21 9.73
CA LEU A 91 14.13 13.00 9.80
C LEU A 91 13.77 12.49 8.40
N GLU A 92 13.33 13.36 7.50
CA GLU A 92 13.01 13.02 6.11
C GLU A 92 14.23 12.48 5.36
N GLN A 93 15.41 13.07 5.57
CA GLN A 93 16.66 12.58 4.98
C GLN A 93 17.01 11.17 5.47
N LEU A 94 16.87 10.92 6.76
CA LEU A 94 17.13 9.61 7.36
C LEU A 94 16.13 8.55 6.89
N ILE A 95 14.85 8.91 6.76
CA ILE A 95 13.80 8.01 6.23
C ILE A 95 14.10 7.65 4.77
N LEU A 96 14.43 8.63 3.92
CA LEU A 96 14.78 8.39 2.51
C LEU A 96 16.01 7.48 2.41
N ARG A 97 17.05 7.75 3.19
CA ARG A 97 18.26 6.91 3.25
C ARG A 97 17.95 5.48 3.68
N ALA A 98 17.16 5.32 4.75
CA ALA A 98 16.81 4.02 5.28
C ALA A 98 15.98 3.19 4.27
N ALA A 99 15.01 3.81 3.59
CA ALA A 99 14.20 3.16 2.57
C ALA A 99 15.07 2.68 1.39
N TYR A 100 15.92 3.55 0.86
CA TYR A 100 16.82 3.17 -0.22
C TYR A 100 17.81 2.08 0.21
N GLY A 101 18.43 2.24 1.38
CA GLY A 101 19.37 1.27 1.90
C GLY A 101 18.77 -0.12 2.03
N GLU A 102 17.58 -0.23 2.58
CA GLU A 102 16.90 -1.51 2.77
C GLU A 102 16.44 -2.12 1.45
N TYR A 103 15.71 -1.36 0.63
CA TYR A 103 15.12 -1.90 -0.60
C TYR A 103 16.18 -2.27 -1.65
N LEU A 104 17.26 -1.50 -1.77
CA LEU A 104 18.37 -1.86 -2.67
C LEU A 104 19.11 -3.12 -2.20
N ASN A 105 19.23 -3.37 -0.89
CA ASN A 105 19.77 -4.61 -0.36
C ASN A 105 18.87 -5.80 -0.71
N GLN A 106 17.56 -5.66 -0.53
CA GLN A 106 16.62 -6.72 -0.86
C GLN A 106 16.54 -6.99 -2.36
N LEU A 107 16.54 -5.96 -3.19
CA LEU A 107 16.58 -6.11 -4.66
C LEU A 107 17.84 -6.88 -5.13
N ALA A 108 19.00 -6.68 -4.48
CA ALA A 108 20.23 -7.38 -4.80
C ALA A 108 20.27 -8.81 -4.26
N GLY A 109 19.88 -8.97 -2.99
CA GLY A 109 20.11 -10.20 -2.21
C GLY A 109 18.93 -11.15 -2.15
N GLY A 110 17.74 -10.63 -2.29
CA GLY A 110 16.48 -11.36 -2.24
C GLY A 110 15.41 -10.65 -1.43
N LEU A 111 14.19 -10.68 -1.96
CA LEU A 111 12.98 -10.15 -1.35
C LEU A 111 12.37 -11.21 -0.43
N SER A 112 12.19 -10.88 0.84
CA SER A 112 11.52 -11.77 1.79
C SER A 112 10.01 -11.69 1.58
N LEU A 113 9.41 -12.69 0.93
CA LEU A 113 7.96 -12.79 0.69
C LEU A 113 7.23 -13.37 1.90
N SER A 114 7.89 -14.29 2.61
CA SER A 114 7.43 -14.89 3.85
C SER A 114 8.64 -15.37 4.67
N GLN A 115 8.39 -15.98 5.83
CA GLN A 115 9.46 -16.53 6.68
C GLN A 115 10.32 -17.58 5.97
N GLY A 116 9.74 -18.35 5.05
CA GLY A 116 10.41 -19.43 4.32
C GLY A 116 10.66 -19.15 2.85
N GLU A 117 10.21 -18.00 2.35
CA GLU A 117 10.24 -17.67 0.92
C GLU A 117 11.04 -16.39 0.68
N VAL A 118 12.23 -16.56 0.11
CA VAL A 118 13.10 -15.45 -0.31
C VAL A 118 13.28 -15.52 -1.81
N LEU A 119 12.71 -14.55 -2.51
CA LEU A 119 12.83 -14.42 -3.95
C LEU A 119 14.15 -13.76 -4.31
N ARG A 120 14.96 -14.40 -5.12
CA ARG A 120 16.22 -13.86 -5.65
C ARG A 120 16.08 -13.44 -7.11
N PRO A 121 16.91 -12.53 -7.61
CA PRO A 121 16.89 -12.15 -9.03
C PRO A 121 16.97 -13.37 -9.97
N ALA A 122 17.78 -14.37 -9.62
CA ALA A 122 17.92 -15.60 -10.40
C ALA A 122 16.60 -16.40 -10.53
N ASP A 123 15.74 -16.37 -9.53
CA ASP A 123 14.43 -17.06 -9.56
C ASP A 123 13.48 -16.47 -10.62
N MET A 124 13.70 -15.21 -10.99
CA MET A 124 13.02 -14.50 -12.08
C MET A 124 13.72 -14.61 -13.43
N GLY A 125 14.77 -15.41 -13.54
CA GLY A 125 15.57 -15.53 -14.76
C GLY A 125 16.47 -14.30 -15.03
N VAL A 126 16.78 -13.49 -14.02
CA VAL A 126 17.71 -12.36 -14.15
C VAL A 126 19.13 -12.89 -14.24
N PRO A 127 19.91 -12.55 -15.29
CA PRO A 127 21.28 -13.00 -15.42
C PRO A 127 22.21 -12.34 -14.40
N ALA A 128 23.26 -13.04 -13.99
CA ALA A 128 24.22 -12.57 -12.98
C ALA A 128 24.87 -11.23 -13.36
N GLU A 129 25.09 -11.01 -14.66
CA GLU A 129 25.64 -9.77 -15.20
C GLU A 129 24.74 -8.57 -14.97
N ALA A 130 23.40 -8.75 -15.03
CA ALA A 130 22.44 -7.69 -14.75
C ALA A 130 22.44 -7.34 -13.26
N VAL A 131 22.59 -8.33 -12.37
CA VAL A 131 22.76 -8.08 -10.92
C VAL A 131 24.08 -7.36 -10.65
N ALA A 132 25.15 -7.76 -11.32
CA ALA A 132 26.46 -7.09 -11.19
C ALA A 132 26.41 -5.64 -11.67
N ALA A 133 25.72 -5.37 -12.78
CA ALA A 133 25.54 -4.03 -13.33
C ALA A 133 24.64 -3.14 -12.44
N PHE A 134 23.66 -3.72 -11.74
CA PHE A 134 22.85 -3.04 -10.74
C PHE A 134 23.67 -2.49 -9.58
N LEU A 135 24.71 -3.19 -9.15
CA LEU A 135 25.55 -2.85 -8.00
C LEU A 135 26.55 -1.73 -8.31
N THR A 136 26.05 -0.59 -8.74
CA THR A 136 26.85 0.63 -8.99
C THR A 136 27.44 1.21 -7.69
N GLU A 137 28.30 2.23 -7.79
CA GLU A 137 28.90 2.90 -6.64
C GLU A 137 27.81 3.53 -5.75
N ASP A 138 26.82 4.23 -6.34
CA ASP A 138 25.71 4.85 -5.61
C ASP A 138 24.81 3.81 -4.93
N VAL A 139 24.51 2.69 -5.59
CA VAL A 139 23.77 1.58 -4.99
C VAL A 139 24.50 1.05 -3.76
N ARG A 140 25.81 0.77 -3.88
CA ARG A 140 26.64 0.29 -2.76
C ARG A 140 26.75 1.29 -1.63
N LEU A 141 26.86 2.57 -1.94
CA LEU A 141 26.87 3.65 -0.96
C LEU A 141 25.59 3.62 -0.13
N LEU A 142 24.44 3.62 -0.78
CA LEU A 142 23.13 3.61 -0.09
C LEU A 142 22.89 2.30 0.67
N GLN A 143 23.27 1.14 0.11
CA GLN A 143 23.19 -0.15 0.79
C GLN A 143 23.98 -0.20 2.10
N THR A 144 25.17 0.41 2.12
CA THR A 144 26.08 0.34 3.27
C THR A 144 25.85 1.44 4.31
N THR A 145 25.30 2.57 3.90
CA THR A 145 25.12 3.74 4.78
C THR A 145 23.65 4.09 5.07
N GLY A 146 22.70 3.55 4.31
CA GLY A 146 21.28 3.98 4.37
C GLY A 146 20.54 3.48 5.59
N ASN A 147 20.40 2.15 5.75
CA ASN A 147 19.65 1.54 6.85
C ASN A 147 20.57 0.91 7.90
N THR A 148 21.43 1.71 8.51
CA THR A 148 22.37 1.26 9.55
C THR A 148 21.77 1.36 10.96
N PRO A 149 22.31 0.63 11.97
CA PRO A 149 21.87 0.81 13.34
C PRO A 149 21.94 2.27 13.86
N PRO A 150 22.98 3.07 13.57
CA PRO A 150 23.00 4.49 13.95
C PRO A 150 21.89 5.31 13.28
N VAL A 151 21.58 5.09 12.00
CA VAL A 151 20.48 5.76 11.29
C VAL A 151 19.14 5.47 11.97
N ARG A 152 18.86 4.18 12.26
CA ARG A 152 17.63 3.79 12.96
C ARG A 152 17.54 4.35 14.38
N ALA A 153 18.65 4.37 15.11
CA ALA A 153 18.70 4.96 16.45
C ALA A 153 18.37 6.47 16.39
N ARG A 154 18.95 7.18 15.42
CA ARG A 154 18.68 8.61 15.26
C ARG A 154 17.24 8.91 14.86
N ILE A 155 16.62 8.10 13.99
CA ILE A 155 15.19 8.18 13.67
C ILE A 155 14.35 7.99 14.97
N ALA A 156 14.69 7.00 15.78
CA ALA A 156 13.98 6.74 17.02
C ALA A 156 14.11 7.90 18.04
N GLU A 157 15.27 8.53 18.14
CA GLU A 157 15.49 9.72 18.98
C GLU A 157 14.61 10.89 18.52
N LEU A 158 14.60 11.21 17.22
CA LEU A 158 13.78 12.30 16.68
C LEU A 158 12.30 12.08 16.94
N ILE A 159 11.83 10.84 16.76
CA ILE A 159 10.43 10.45 17.05
C ILE A 159 10.14 10.61 18.56
N ALA A 160 11.06 10.20 19.44
CA ALA A 160 10.90 10.36 20.89
C ALA A 160 10.85 11.83 21.33
N ASP A 161 11.55 12.71 20.59
CA ASP A 161 11.52 14.16 20.80
C ASP A 161 10.28 14.84 20.18
N GLY A 162 9.36 14.06 19.55
CA GLY A 162 8.09 14.53 18.99
C GLY A 162 8.16 14.97 17.51
N ASP A 163 9.26 14.69 16.81
CA ASP A 163 9.31 14.88 15.36
C ASP A 163 8.79 13.61 14.66
N PHE A 164 7.65 13.73 13.99
CA PHE A 164 7.01 12.62 13.24
C PHE A 164 7.18 12.77 11.73
N GLY A 165 7.97 13.74 11.28
CA GLY A 165 8.20 14.02 9.88
C GLY A 165 7.04 14.72 9.18
N ASN A 166 7.22 14.95 7.89
CA ASN A 166 6.25 15.63 7.05
C ASN A 166 5.76 14.67 5.94
N PRO A 167 4.46 14.34 5.84
CA PRO A 167 3.93 13.47 4.79
C PRO A 167 4.02 14.08 3.39
N GLY A 168 4.25 15.39 3.27
CA GLY A 168 4.38 16.08 1.98
C GLY A 168 3.08 16.17 1.21
N PHE A 169 1.97 16.48 1.90
CA PHE A 169 0.71 16.75 1.23
C PHE A 169 0.81 18.02 0.39
N ASP A 170 0.30 17.95 -0.84
CA ASP A 170 0.26 19.08 -1.77
C ASP A 170 -0.94 20.00 -1.51
N ASP A 171 -1.86 19.59 -0.62
CA ASP A 171 -3.13 20.25 -0.32
C ASP A 171 -3.31 20.39 1.19
N ASP A 172 -3.47 21.63 1.66
CA ASP A 172 -3.76 21.94 3.06
C ASP A 172 -5.05 21.27 3.57
N MET A 173 -6.00 20.98 2.66
CA MET A 173 -7.23 20.26 2.99
C MET A 173 -6.93 18.85 3.52
N LEU A 174 -5.96 18.14 2.95
CA LEU A 174 -5.58 16.80 3.42
C LEU A 174 -5.06 16.83 4.85
N GLY A 175 -4.30 17.87 5.21
CA GLY A 175 -3.86 18.09 6.60
C GLY A 175 -5.02 18.31 7.56
N MET A 176 -6.01 19.12 7.17
CA MET A 176 -7.23 19.35 7.98
C MET A 176 -8.04 18.08 8.14
N VAL A 177 -8.19 17.29 7.07
CA VAL A 177 -8.87 15.99 7.10
C VAL A 177 -8.13 15.03 8.06
N GLN A 178 -6.81 14.94 7.96
CA GLN A 178 -5.99 14.14 8.86
C GLN A 178 -6.22 14.52 10.33
N ASP A 179 -6.14 15.81 10.64
CA ASP A 179 -6.32 16.32 12.01
C ASP A 179 -7.74 16.08 12.55
N GLN A 180 -8.75 16.15 11.70
CA GLN A 180 -10.14 15.86 12.07
C GLN A 180 -10.30 14.39 12.45
N PHE A 181 -9.84 13.48 11.61
CA PHE A 181 -9.97 12.04 11.88
C PHE A 181 -9.06 11.57 13.00
N ARG A 182 -7.89 12.18 13.17
CA ARG A 182 -7.03 11.94 14.34
C ARG A 182 -7.75 12.25 15.64
N ARG A 183 -8.37 13.43 15.75
CA ARG A 183 -9.15 13.84 16.94
C ARG A 183 -10.32 12.90 17.19
N PHE A 184 -11.10 12.59 16.15
CA PHE A 184 -12.19 11.61 16.26
C PHE A 184 -11.69 10.28 16.83
N CYS A 185 -10.58 9.76 16.31
CA CYS A 185 -9.99 8.51 16.77
C CYS A 185 -9.50 8.58 18.21
N GLU A 186 -8.81 9.65 18.59
CA GLU A 186 -8.30 9.85 19.95
C GLU A 186 -9.41 9.94 20.99
N ASP A 187 -10.54 10.53 20.62
CA ASP A 187 -11.69 10.72 21.53
C ASP A 187 -12.62 9.50 21.59
N LYS A 188 -12.90 8.86 20.45
CA LYS A 188 -13.99 7.89 20.30
C LYS A 188 -13.55 6.43 20.09
N VAL A 189 -12.33 6.19 19.65
CA VAL A 189 -11.88 4.85 19.26
C VAL A 189 -10.72 4.37 20.11
N THR A 190 -9.62 5.09 20.13
CA THR A 190 -8.37 4.68 20.77
C THR A 190 -8.53 4.29 22.26
N PRO A 191 -9.31 5.03 23.10
CA PRO A 191 -9.45 4.69 24.51
C PRO A 191 -10.18 3.37 24.76
N PHE A 192 -10.96 2.88 23.79
CA PHE A 192 -11.85 1.74 23.95
C PHE A 192 -11.46 0.53 23.10
N ALA A 193 -10.70 0.73 22.02
CA ALA A 193 -10.37 -0.30 21.04
C ALA A 193 -9.76 -1.57 21.63
N HIS A 194 -8.87 -1.41 22.62
CA HIS A 194 -8.22 -2.53 23.29
C HIS A 194 -9.22 -3.40 24.06
N ASP A 195 -10.15 -2.78 24.76
CA ASP A 195 -11.21 -3.45 25.50
C ASP A 195 -12.18 -4.18 24.58
N TRP A 196 -12.60 -3.55 23.49
CA TRP A 196 -13.44 -4.21 22.47
C TRP A 196 -12.76 -5.47 21.93
N HIS A 197 -11.46 -5.36 21.60
CA HIS A 197 -10.71 -6.51 21.11
C HIS A 197 -10.61 -7.65 22.14
N LEU A 198 -10.26 -7.34 23.40
CA LEU A 198 -10.12 -8.34 24.45
C LEU A 198 -11.42 -9.05 24.81
N ARG A 199 -12.56 -8.37 24.68
CA ARG A 199 -13.88 -8.90 25.00
C ARG A 199 -14.60 -9.50 23.80
N ASP A 200 -13.96 -9.49 22.62
CA ASP A 200 -14.58 -9.93 21.35
C ASP A 200 -15.90 -9.18 21.06
N GLU A 201 -15.92 -7.88 21.37
CA GLU A 201 -17.07 -7.02 21.18
C GLU A 201 -17.07 -6.43 19.76
N LEU A 202 -18.28 -6.18 19.25
CA LEU A 202 -18.45 -5.45 17.99
C LEU A 202 -18.10 -3.96 18.21
N ILE A 203 -17.71 -3.27 17.13
CA ILE A 203 -17.57 -1.82 17.13
C ILE A 203 -18.97 -1.23 17.44
N PRO A 204 -19.08 -0.33 18.43
CA PRO A 204 -20.36 0.28 18.77
C PRO A 204 -20.99 1.00 17.55
N ILE A 205 -22.30 0.85 17.41
CA ILE A 205 -23.02 1.43 16.27
C ILE A 205 -22.91 2.96 16.24
N GLU A 206 -22.81 3.58 17.39
CA GLU A 206 -22.66 5.03 17.56
C GLU A 206 -21.36 5.53 16.93
N VAL A 207 -20.28 4.73 16.96
CA VAL A 207 -19.02 5.05 16.28
C VAL A 207 -19.22 5.00 14.76
N VAL A 208 -19.96 4.02 14.27
CA VAL A 208 -20.26 3.86 12.83
C VAL A 208 -21.18 5.01 12.35
N GLU A 209 -22.16 5.42 13.13
CA GLU A 209 -23.04 6.54 12.84
C GLU A 209 -22.25 7.86 12.79
N GLU A 210 -21.34 8.09 13.74
CA GLU A 210 -20.48 9.29 13.73
C GLU A 210 -19.51 9.27 12.52
N MET A 211 -19.00 8.10 12.12
CA MET A 211 -18.22 7.96 10.87
C MET A 211 -19.05 8.32 9.62
N ALA A 212 -20.34 7.97 9.60
CA ALA A 212 -21.24 8.33 8.51
C ALA A 212 -21.46 9.85 8.46
N GLU A 213 -21.69 10.50 9.61
CA GLU A 213 -21.82 11.96 9.72
C GLU A 213 -20.53 12.68 9.28
N LEU A 214 -19.36 12.10 9.53
CA LEU A 214 -18.07 12.62 9.06
C LEU A 214 -17.80 12.34 7.56
N GLY A 215 -18.69 11.62 6.88
CA GLY A 215 -18.63 11.37 5.45
C GLY A 215 -17.67 10.24 5.04
N VAL A 216 -17.24 9.37 5.96
CA VAL A 216 -16.29 8.29 5.69
C VAL A 216 -16.73 7.38 4.55
N PHE A 217 -18.02 7.04 4.50
CA PHE A 217 -18.58 6.09 3.54
C PHE A 217 -18.80 6.69 2.15
N GLY A 218 -18.89 8.02 2.06
CA GLY A 218 -19.07 8.76 0.81
C GLY A 218 -17.82 9.51 0.33
N LEU A 219 -16.66 9.28 0.92
CA LEU A 219 -15.47 10.09 0.71
C LEU A 219 -15.08 10.22 -0.77
N THR A 220 -15.09 9.11 -1.51
CA THR A 220 -14.73 9.04 -2.95
C THR A 220 -15.95 8.99 -3.88
N VAL A 221 -17.15 8.91 -3.34
CA VAL A 221 -18.40 8.98 -4.12
C VAL A 221 -18.58 10.41 -4.60
N SER A 222 -18.96 10.60 -5.88
CA SER A 222 -19.14 11.93 -6.43
C SER A 222 -20.29 12.69 -5.75
N GLU A 223 -20.20 14.03 -5.75
CA GLU A 223 -21.19 14.92 -5.14
C GLU A 223 -22.59 14.72 -5.74
N GLU A 224 -22.71 14.36 -7.02
CA GLU A 224 -24.00 14.05 -7.66
C GLU A 224 -24.78 12.92 -6.97
N TRP A 225 -24.07 12.04 -6.25
CA TRP A 225 -24.63 10.92 -5.48
C TRP A 225 -24.58 11.19 -3.96
N GLY A 226 -24.35 12.42 -3.54
CA GLY A 226 -24.33 12.81 -2.14
C GLY A 226 -23.03 12.48 -1.40
N GLY A 227 -21.96 12.10 -2.11
CA GLY A 227 -20.62 11.90 -1.56
C GLY A 227 -19.82 13.21 -1.50
N LEU A 228 -18.56 13.10 -1.07
CA LEU A 228 -17.65 14.24 -0.95
C LEU A 228 -16.79 14.46 -2.21
N GLY A 229 -16.77 13.51 -3.15
CA GLY A 229 -16.01 13.61 -4.40
C GLY A 229 -14.49 13.72 -4.23
N MET A 230 -13.97 13.35 -3.06
CA MET A 230 -12.54 13.46 -2.76
C MET A 230 -11.72 12.39 -3.48
N GLY A 231 -10.44 12.66 -3.69
CA GLY A 231 -9.54 11.72 -4.35
C GLY A 231 -9.11 10.55 -3.45
N LYS A 232 -8.47 9.55 -4.06
CA LYS A 232 -7.96 8.35 -3.35
C LYS A 232 -6.94 8.69 -2.26
N MET A 233 -6.23 9.80 -2.37
CA MET A 233 -5.32 10.26 -1.33
C MET A 233 -6.06 10.57 -0.03
N ALA A 234 -7.18 11.27 -0.09
CA ALA A 234 -8.00 11.54 1.09
C ALA A 234 -8.51 10.25 1.74
N MET A 235 -8.93 9.26 0.93
CA MET A 235 -9.29 7.94 1.43
C MET A 235 -8.12 7.26 2.17
N CYS A 236 -6.90 7.34 1.64
CA CYS A 236 -5.73 6.78 2.30
C CYS A 236 -5.46 7.48 3.64
N VAL A 237 -5.52 8.81 3.68
CA VAL A 237 -5.32 9.61 4.90
C VAL A 237 -6.34 9.25 5.98
N VAL A 238 -7.62 9.19 5.62
CA VAL A 238 -8.70 8.83 6.55
C VAL A 238 -8.54 7.40 7.06
N THR A 239 -8.29 6.45 6.14
CA THR A 239 -8.10 5.04 6.49
C THR A 239 -6.88 4.83 7.39
N GLU A 240 -5.80 5.58 7.17
CA GLU A 240 -4.60 5.54 8.02
C GLU A 240 -4.92 5.96 9.46
N GLU A 241 -5.56 7.11 9.67
CA GLU A 241 -5.91 7.59 11.01
C GLU A 241 -6.91 6.66 11.72
N LEU A 242 -7.94 6.19 11.02
CA LEU A 242 -8.90 5.23 11.56
C LEU A 242 -8.24 3.89 11.94
N SER A 243 -7.34 3.38 11.07
CA SER A 243 -6.63 2.11 11.30
C SER A 243 -5.57 2.21 12.39
N ARG A 244 -4.93 3.38 12.54
CA ARG A 244 -3.99 3.67 13.63
C ARG A 244 -4.67 3.51 14.99
N ALA A 245 -5.92 3.91 15.09
CA ALA A 245 -6.71 3.75 16.32
C ALA A 245 -7.22 2.30 16.49
N TYR A 246 -7.86 1.76 15.47
CA TYR A 246 -8.35 0.38 15.45
C TYR A 246 -8.59 -0.08 14.00
N ILE A 247 -7.87 -1.11 13.57
CA ILE A 247 -7.93 -1.59 12.19
C ILE A 247 -9.36 -2.02 11.77
N GLY A 248 -10.17 -2.50 12.70
CA GLY A 248 -11.58 -2.82 12.45
C GLY A 248 -12.38 -1.60 12.00
N VAL A 249 -12.19 -0.45 12.65
CA VAL A 249 -12.80 0.83 12.27
C VAL A 249 -12.27 1.30 10.92
N GLY A 250 -10.96 1.24 10.71
CA GLY A 250 -10.34 1.66 9.45
C GLY A 250 -10.78 0.85 8.23
N SER A 251 -11.19 -0.42 8.42
CA SER A 251 -11.66 -1.26 7.33
C SER A 251 -13.08 -0.94 6.84
N LEU A 252 -13.90 -0.28 7.63
CA LEU A 252 -15.32 -0.03 7.30
C LEU A 252 -15.48 0.84 6.05
N GLY A 253 -14.81 1.98 6.00
CA GLY A 253 -14.89 2.92 4.86
C GLY A 253 -14.42 2.30 3.54
N THR A 254 -13.40 1.44 3.57
CA THR A 254 -12.85 0.80 2.37
C THR A 254 -13.85 -0.16 1.71
N ARG A 255 -14.76 -0.79 2.47
CA ARG A 255 -15.80 -1.69 1.91
C ARG A 255 -16.82 -0.89 1.12
N SER A 256 -17.24 0.24 1.67
CA SER A 256 -18.17 1.17 0.99
C SER A 256 -17.56 1.71 -0.31
N GLU A 257 -16.29 2.08 -0.28
CA GLU A 257 -15.56 2.55 -1.45
C GLU A 257 -15.49 1.49 -2.55
N ILE A 258 -15.13 0.25 -2.22
CA ILE A 258 -15.08 -0.87 -3.20
C ILE A 258 -16.47 -1.09 -3.83
N ALA A 259 -17.53 -1.13 -3.04
CA ALA A 259 -18.87 -1.37 -3.53
C ALA A 259 -19.37 -0.21 -4.40
N ALA A 260 -19.17 1.03 -3.97
CA ALA A 260 -19.53 2.22 -4.72
C ALA A 260 -18.83 2.28 -6.08
N GLU A 261 -17.54 1.97 -6.12
CA GLU A 261 -16.74 1.95 -7.35
C GLU A 261 -17.22 0.86 -8.32
N LEU A 262 -17.52 -0.34 -7.83
CA LEU A 262 -18.07 -1.43 -8.64
C LEU A 262 -19.44 -1.05 -9.25
N ILE A 263 -20.33 -0.44 -8.44
CA ILE A 263 -21.64 0.02 -8.90
C ILE A 263 -21.49 1.18 -9.90
N ARG A 264 -20.62 2.14 -9.61
CA ARG A 264 -20.33 3.26 -10.50
C ARG A 264 -19.87 2.82 -11.89
N LEU A 265 -18.97 1.82 -11.94
CA LEU A 265 -18.39 1.31 -13.20
C LEU A 265 -19.30 0.34 -13.94
N GLY A 266 -19.96 -0.56 -13.23
CA GLY A 266 -20.68 -1.70 -13.82
C GLY A 266 -22.17 -1.72 -13.56
N GLY A 267 -22.71 -0.86 -12.70
CA GLY A 267 -24.15 -0.82 -12.38
C GLY A 267 -24.98 -0.16 -13.47
N THR A 268 -26.26 -0.55 -13.57
CA THR A 268 -27.28 0.18 -14.34
C THR A 268 -27.58 1.54 -13.68
N ASP A 269 -28.18 2.48 -14.42
CA ASP A 269 -28.51 3.79 -13.87
C ASP A 269 -29.44 3.68 -12.65
N GLY A 270 -30.47 2.80 -12.71
CA GLY A 270 -31.34 2.57 -11.56
C GLY A 270 -30.63 1.95 -10.35
N GLN A 271 -29.56 1.16 -10.55
CA GLN A 271 -28.73 0.67 -9.46
C GLN A 271 -27.87 1.78 -8.87
N LYS A 272 -27.30 2.66 -9.70
CA LYS A 272 -26.52 3.81 -9.24
C LYS A 272 -27.39 4.76 -8.43
N GLU A 273 -28.57 5.14 -8.94
CA GLU A 273 -29.55 5.99 -8.26
C GLU A 273 -30.02 5.42 -6.92
N HIS A 274 -30.16 4.09 -6.84
CA HIS A 274 -30.65 3.44 -5.63
C HIS A 274 -29.55 3.26 -4.57
N TYR A 275 -28.34 2.82 -4.97
CA TYR A 275 -27.33 2.40 -4.02
C TYR A 275 -26.31 3.49 -3.67
N LEU A 276 -25.85 4.29 -4.63
CA LEU A 276 -24.72 5.21 -4.39
C LEU A 276 -25.05 6.26 -3.31
N PRO A 277 -26.23 6.92 -3.29
CA PRO A 277 -26.56 7.86 -2.23
C PRO A 277 -26.66 7.20 -0.85
N LYS A 278 -27.19 5.99 -0.79
CA LYS A 278 -27.35 5.24 0.47
C LYS A 278 -26.03 4.72 1.04
N ILE A 279 -25.09 4.35 0.15
CA ILE A 279 -23.74 4.00 0.55
C ILE A 279 -23.01 5.25 1.04
N ALA A 280 -23.12 6.36 0.30
CA ALA A 280 -22.45 7.60 0.66
C ALA A 280 -22.90 8.15 2.03
N SER A 281 -24.18 8.01 2.35
CA SER A 281 -24.74 8.42 3.66
C SER A 281 -24.51 7.42 4.79
N GLY A 282 -24.02 6.22 4.50
CA GLY A 282 -23.91 5.14 5.49
C GLY A 282 -25.23 4.43 5.81
N GLU A 283 -26.36 4.74 5.12
CA GLU A 283 -27.64 4.01 5.28
C GLU A 283 -27.47 2.53 4.90
N ILE A 284 -26.62 2.25 3.89
CA ILE A 284 -26.24 0.91 3.50
C ILE A 284 -24.74 0.73 3.72
N LEU A 285 -24.36 -0.23 4.54
CA LEU A 285 -22.97 -0.65 4.74
C LEU A 285 -22.73 -1.93 3.95
N PRO A 286 -22.11 -1.85 2.76
CA PRO A 286 -21.85 -3.02 1.93
C PRO A 286 -20.64 -3.80 2.42
N THR A 287 -20.62 -5.11 2.14
CA THR A 287 -19.43 -5.93 2.35
C THR A 287 -18.86 -6.42 1.03
N ALA A 288 -17.52 -6.57 0.99
CA ALA A 288 -16.80 -7.14 -0.15
C ALA A 288 -16.54 -8.64 0.07
N VAL A 289 -17.31 -9.49 -0.62
CA VAL A 289 -17.33 -10.95 -0.40
C VAL A 289 -16.58 -11.66 -1.53
N PHE A 290 -15.25 -11.58 -1.53
CA PHE A 290 -14.40 -12.17 -2.57
C PHE A 290 -13.86 -13.53 -2.17
N THR A 291 -13.06 -13.61 -1.11
CA THR A 291 -12.24 -14.76 -0.75
C THR A 291 -13.04 -16.04 -0.52
N GLU A 292 -12.57 -17.13 -1.10
CA GLU A 292 -13.04 -18.49 -0.88
C GLU A 292 -11.93 -19.34 -0.25
N PRO A 293 -12.24 -20.51 0.37
CA PRO A 293 -11.21 -21.34 1.01
C PRO A 293 -10.02 -21.71 0.11
N ASN A 294 -10.21 -21.76 -1.20
CA ASN A 294 -9.20 -22.18 -2.16
C ASN A 294 -8.70 -21.04 -3.07
N THR A 295 -9.23 -19.84 -2.94
CA THR A 295 -8.83 -18.72 -3.80
C THR A 295 -9.02 -17.36 -3.12
N GLY A 296 -8.02 -16.52 -3.24
CA GLY A 296 -8.02 -15.13 -2.75
C GLY A 296 -7.59 -14.17 -3.86
N SER A 297 -6.32 -14.19 -4.23
CA SER A 297 -5.77 -13.29 -5.25
C SER A 297 -6.28 -13.56 -6.66
N ASP A 298 -6.57 -14.81 -7.00
CA ASP A 298 -7.14 -15.19 -8.30
C ASP A 298 -8.67 -15.12 -8.27
N LEU A 299 -9.22 -13.92 -8.43
CA LEU A 299 -10.67 -13.70 -8.49
C LEU A 299 -11.35 -14.40 -9.69
N GLY A 300 -10.59 -14.74 -10.73
CA GLY A 300 -11.08 -15.50 -11.88
C GLY A 300 -11.41 -16.96 -11.55
N ALA A 301 -10.82 -17.50 -10.47
CA ALA A 301 -11.04 -18.88 -10.03
C ALA A 301 -12.17 -19.05 -9.01
N LEU A 302 -12.94 -17.98 -8.71
CA LEU A 302 -14.09 -18.03 -7.80
C LEU A 302 -15.12 -19.07 -8.25
N ARG A 303 -15.61 -19.87 -7.33
CA ARG A 303 -16.59 -20.94 -7.56
C ARG A 303 -18.00 -20.60 -7.10
N THR A 304 -18.17 -19.57 -6.28
CA THR A 304 -19.50 -19.06 -5.92
C THR A 304 -20.26 -18.67 -7.18
N ARG A 305 -21.47 -19.16 -7.29
CA ARG A 305 -22.32 -18.95 -8.48
C ARG A 305 -23.74 -18.61 -8.07
N ALA A 306 -24.38 -17.76 -8.86
CA ALA A 306 -25.79 -17.47 -8.79
C ALA A 306 -26.48 -18.08 -10.03
N VAL A 307 -27.47 -18.91 -9.84
CA VAL A 307 -28.27 -19.54 -10.90
C VAL A 307 -29.69 -18.98 -10.81
N ARG A 308 -30.22 -18.49 -11.93
CA ARG A 308 -31.57 -17.94 -11.97
C ARG A 308 -32.59 -19.05 -11.71
N ASP A 309 -33.56 -18.77 -10.83
CA ASP A 309 -34.67 -19.66 -10.46
C ASP A 309 -35.97 -18.84 -10.43
N GLY A 310 -36.65 -18.77 -11.58
CA GLY A 310 -37.80 -17.88 -11.79
C GLY A 310 -37.42 -16.40 -11.65
N ASP A 311 -38.04 -15.71 -10.70
CA ASP A 311 -37.80 -14.30 -10.41
C ASP A 311 -36.72 -14.05 -9.32
N SER A 312 -36.08 -15.13 -8.86
CA SER A 312 -35.03 -15.11 -7.86
C SER A 312 -33.71 -15.72 -8.37
N TYR A 313 -32.67 -15.69 -7.54
CA TYR A 313 -31.41 -16.37 -7.79
C TYR A 313 -31.10 -17.33 -6.64
N LYS A 314 -30.67 -18.53 -6.98
CA LYS A 314 -30.11 -19.49 -6.03
C LYS A 314 -28.60 -19.33 -6.01
N VAL A 315 -28.05 -18.82 -4.89
CA VAL A 315 -26.63 -18.64 -4.69
C VAL A 315 -26.04 -19.84 -3.96
N THR A 316 -24.93 -20.37 -4.49
CA THR A 316 -24.21 -21.51 -3.90
C THR A 316 -22.70 -21.21 -3.90
N GLY A 317 -22.06 -21.35 -2.75
CA GLY A 317 -20.63 -21.15 -2.58
C GLY A 317 -20.23 -21.16 -1.12
N ASN A 318 -18.91 -21.13 -0.87
CA ASN A 318 -18.31 -20.99 0.45
C ASN A 318 -17.40 -19.78 0.43
N LYS A 319 -17.51 -18.93 1.44
CA LYS A 319 -16.68 -17.74 1.61
C LYS A 319 -15.92 -17.80 2.94
N THR A 320 -14.78 -17.11 3.01
CA THR A 320 -13.95 -17.07 4.21
C THR A 320 -13.34 -15.66 4.41
N TRP A 321 -13.04 -15.33 5.65
CA TRP A 321 -12.43 -14.04 6.04
C TRP A 321 -13.27 -12.82 5.64
N ILE A 322 -14.59 -12.91 5.72
CA ILE A 322 -15.48 -11.81 5.36
C ILE A 322 -15.64 -10.88 6.55
N THR A 323 -15.27 -9.60 6.35
CA THR A 323 -15.45 -8.51 7.31
C THR A 323 -16.79 -7.83 7.05
N HIS A 324 -17.55 -7.51 8.06
CA HIS A 324 -18.92 -7.01 8.20
C HIS A 324 -19.97 -8.08 8.36
#